data_a632293f2a16f055133b6d9e79b023d7
#
_entry.id   a632293f2a16f055133b6d9e79b023d7
#
_cell.length_a   1.000
_cell.length_b   1.000
_cell.length_c   1.000
_cell.angle_alpha   90.00
_cell.angle_beta   90.00
_cell.angle_gamma   90.00
#
_symmetry.space_group_name_H-M   'P 1'
#
loop_
_entity.id
_entity.type
_entity.pdbx_description
1 polymer ?
#
loop_
_entity_poly.entity_id
_entity_poly.type
_entity_poly.pdbx_seq_one_letter_code
_entity_poly.pdbx_strand_id
1 'polypeptide(L)'
;MAVAQTMQNHSKKDRTKKYGDPSEVEAGKIWSVGSIITVLLAWSLASYFDLVPNLFLPSPLAVLQKFYSIGFVEGYRGHTLWGHLGISLYRVFAGWGLGCLIGIPVGLGMGLNTGFRGIADPIIELYRPVPPLAYIPLIIIWMGIGDDGKIVLLFLASFSIIVINSRSGVK
;
A
#
# COMPACT_ATOMS: atom_id res chain seq x y z
N MET A 1 34.53 45.59 6.84
CA MET A 1 33.16 45.58 6.30
C MET A 1 33.01 44.76 5.02
N ALA A 2 33.91 44.78 4.07
CA ALA A 2 33.84 44.04 2.79
C ALA A 2 33.78 42.50 2.96
N VAL A 3 34.56 41.92 3.88
CA VAL A 3 34.61 40.46 4.11
C VAL A 3 33.27 39.90 4.64
N ALA A 4 32.58 40.63 5.49
CA ALA A 4 31.28 40.24 6.02
C ALA A 4 30.18 40.24 4.94
N GLN A 5 30.22 41.18 4.01
CA GLN A 5 29.29 41.22 2.86
C GLN A 5 29.53 40.09 1.87
N THR A 6 30.78 39.68 1.66
CA THR A 6 31.11 38.54 0.78
C THR A 6 30.62 37.22 1.37
N MET A 7 30.75 37.03 2.67
CA MET A 7 30.24 35.82 3.36
C MET A 7 28.70 35.76 3.38
N GLN A 8 28.04 36.90 3.54
CA GLN A 8 26.56 36.94 3.48
C GLN A 8 26.04 36.67 2.05
N ASN A 9 26.75 37.10 1.03
CA ASN A 9 26.37 36.87 -0.37
C ASN A 9 26.55 35.38 -0.78
N HIS A 10 27.61 34.72 -0.28
CA HIS A 10 27.80 33.27 -0.48
C HIS A 10 26.75 32.44 0.23
N SER A 11 26.34 32.81 1.47
CA SER A 11 25.31 32.15 2.23
C SER A 11 23.92 32.34 1.61
N LYS A 12 23.65 33.45 0.93
CA LYS A 12 22.36 33.71 0.28
C LYS A 12 22.23 32.97 -1.06
N LYS A 13 23.32 32.74 -1.78
CA LYS A 13 23.33 32.05 -3.08
C LYS A 13 23.09 30.52 -2.94
N ASP A 14 23.39 29.95 -1.77
CA ASP A 14 23.25 28.51 -1.50
C ASP A 14 21.87 28.13 -0.95
N ARG A 15 21.05 29.10 -0.49
CA ARG A 15 19.71 28.85 0.06
C ARG A 15 18.57 28.91 -0.95
N THR A 16 18.84 29.17 -2.22
CA THR A 16 17.83 29.25 -3.27
C THR A 16 17.94 28.14 -4.30
N LYS A 17 18.42 26.95 -3.92
CA LYS A 17 18.08 25.76 -4.69
C LYS A 17 16.58 25.49 -4.48
N LYS A 18 15.77 26.14 -5.29
CA LYS A 18 14.33 25.89 -5.34
C LYS A 18 14.13 24.42 -5.72
N TYR A 19 13.56 23.66 -4.82
CA TYR A 19 12.96 22.37 -5.15
C TYR A 19 12.03 22.60 -6.36
N GLY A 20 12.38 22.01 -7.52
CA GLY A 20 11.59 22.15 -8.73
C GLY A 20 12.23 22.98 -9.85
N ASP A 21 13.56 23.18 -9.87
CA ASP A 21 14.25 23.67 -11.08
C ASP A 21 14.01 22.63 -12.20
N PRO A 22 13.47 23.06 -13.39
CA PRO A 22 13.20 22.15 -14.52
C PRO A 22 14.41 21.29 -14.90
N SER A 23 15.62 21.80 -14.79
CA SER A 23 16.85 21.05 -15.07
C SER A 23 17.14 19.94 -14.06
N GLU A 24 16.80 20.12 -12.78
CA GLU A 24 16.93 19.07 -11.76
C GLU A 24 15.84 18.01 -11.89
N VAL A 25 14.65 18.39 -12.33
CA VAL A 25 13.55 17.46 -12.61
C VAL A 25 13.89 16.58 -13.83
N GLU A 26 14.47 17.14 -14.88
CA GLU A 26 14.92 16.37 -16.05
C GLU A 26 16.10 15.45 -15.71
N ALA A 27 17.09 15.93 -14.99
CA ALA A 27 18.18 15.10 -14.49
C ALA A 27 17.65 13.96 -13.60
N GLY A 28 16.72 14.24 -12.71
CA GLY A 28 16.06 13.24 -11.88
C GLY A 28 15.35 12.16 -12.69
N LYS A 29 14.68 12.51 -13.79
CA LYS A 29 14.04 11.54 -14.70
C LYS A 29 15.05 10.64 -15.40
N ILE A 30 16.17 11.20 -15.85
CA ILE A 30 17.24 10.42 -16.52
C ILE A 30 17.83 9.40 -15.54
N TRP A 31 18.11 9.79 -14.30
CA TRP A 31 18.59 8.86 -13.28
C TRP A 31 17.55 7.79 -12.91
N SER A 32 16.28 8.14 -12.84
CA SER A 32 15.20 7.20 -12.58
C SER A 32 15.05 6.17 -13.72
N VAL A 33 15.08 6.62 -14.97
CA VAL A 33 15.03 5.71 -16.12
C VAL A 33 16.28 4.85 -16.18
N GLY A 34 17.46 5.43 -15.95
CA GLY A 34 18.73 4.71 -15.89
C GLY A 34 18.74 3.61 -14.82
N SER A 35 18.20 3.87 -13.63
CA SER A 35 18.10 2.89 -12.56
C SER A 35 17.17 1.72 -12.93
N ILE A 36 16.01 2.01 -13.55
CA ILE A 36 15.09 0.98 -14.00
C ILE A 36 15.74 0.09 -15.06
N ILE A 37 16.40 0.69 -16.06
CA ILE A 37 17.11 -0.05 -17.11
C ILE A 37 18.21 -0.92 -16.50
N THR A 38 18.99 -0.38 -15.56
CA THR A 38 20.07 -1.12 -14.89
C THR A 38 19.54 -2.33 -14.15
N VAL A 39 18.42 -2.19 -13.41
CA VAL A 39 17.78 -3.30 -12.71
C VAL A 39 17.26 -4.36 -13.68
N LEU A 40 16.62 -3.95 -14.77
CA LEU A 40 16.12 -4.89 -15.79
C LEU A 40 17.26 -5.62 -16.50
N LEU A 41 18.36 -4.95 -16.80
CA LEU A 41 19.55 -5.57 -17.38
C LEU A 41 20.20 -6.55 -16.40
N ALA A 42 20.39 -6.16 -15.15
CA ALA A 42 20.94 -7.03 -14.12
C ALA A 42 20.07 -8.29 -13.93
N TRP A 43 18.75 -8.14 -13.89
CA TRP A 43 17.82 -9.27 -13.83
C TRP A 43 17.91 -10.16 -15.08
N SER A 44 17.92 -9.56 -16.26
CA SER A 44 18.04 -10.32 -17.53
C SER A 44 19.35 -11.10 -17.60
N LEU A 45 20.46 -10.49 -17.20
CA LEU A 45 21.77 -11.14 -17.15
C LEU A 45 21.82 -12.28 -16.12
N ALA A 46 21.31 -12.02 -14.92
CA ALA A 46 21.25 -13.04 -13.86
C ALA A 46 20.45 -14.28 -14.31
N SER A 47 19.33 -14.06 -15.01
CA SER A 47 18.52 -15.13 -15.56
C SER A 47 19.17 -15.81 -16.79
N TYR A 48 19.87 -15.06 -17.63
CA TYR A 48 20.55 -15.61 -18.81
C TYR A 48 21.74 -16.52 -18.43
N PHE A 49 22.48 -16.15 -17.39
CA PHE A 49 23.61 -16.95 -16.89
C PHE A 49 23.21 -18.03 -15.88
N ASP A 50 21.90 -18.27 -15.68
CA ASP A 50 21.37 -19.22 -14.70
C ASP A 50 22.01 -19.09 -13.30
N LEU A 51 22.34 -17.85 -12.89
CA LEU A 51 22.89 -17.55 -11.57
C LEU A 51 21.94 -17.95 -10.44
N VAL A 52 20.66 -17.94 -10.74
CA VAL A 52 19.57 -18.38 -9.86
C VAL A 52 18.66 -19.31 -10.66
N PRO A 53 18.24 -20.46 -10.11
CA PRO A 53 17.33 -21.36 -10.80
C PRO A 53 16.07 -20.64 -11.31
N ASN A 54 15.64 -20.98 -12.53
CA ASN A 54 14.47 -20.38 -13.19
C ASN A 54 13.17 -20.47 -12.36
N LEU A 55 13.11 -21.40 -11.40
CA LEU A 55 12.00 -21.50 -10.46
C LEU A 55 11.89 -20.28 -9.54
N PHE A 56 13.01 -19.67 -9.16
CA PHE A 56 13.05 -18.52 -8.24
C PHE A 56 13.19 -17.18 -8.99
N LEU A 57 13.90 -17.18 -10.13
CA LEU A 57 14.14 -15.98 -10.92
C LEU A 57 13.93 -16.28 -12.41
N PRO A 58 12.67 -16.37 -12.89
CA PRO A 58 12.39 -16.54 -14.32
C PRO A 58 12.84 -15.29 -15.09
N SER A 59 13.11 -15.47 -16.41
CA SER A 59 13.48 -14.33 -17.25
C SER A 59 12.36 -13.31 -17.38
N PRO A 60 12.66 -12.01 -17.59
CA PRO A 60 11.65 -10.98 -17.80
C PRO A 60 10.67 -11.33 -18.92
N LEU A 61 11.16 -11.94 -20.00
CA LEU A 61 10.34 -12.37 -21.12
C LEU A 61 9.36 -13.50 -20.73
N ALA A 62 9.84 -14.49 -19.97
CA ALA A 62 8.99 -15.57 -19.47
C ALA A 62 7.88 -15.05 -18.55
N VAL A 63 8.18 -14.05 -17.72
CA VAL A 63 7.18 -13.38 -16.88
C VAL A 63 6.12 -12.68 -17.72
N LEU A 64 6.52 -11.93 -18.75
CA LEU A 64 5.59 -11.26 -19.65
C LEU A 64 4.71 -12.24 -20.44
N GLN A 65 5.31 -13.32 -20.95
CA GLN A 65 4.57 -14.38 -21.64
C GLN A 65 3.55 -15.05 -20.71
N LYS A 66 3.95 -15.36 -19.48
CA LYS A 66 3.04 -15.97 -18.50
C LYS A 66 1.94 -15.01 -18.06
N PHE A 67 2.26 -13.73 -17.90
CA PHE A 67 1.26 -12.70 -17.62
C PHE A 67 0.20 -12.62 -18.74
N TYR A 68 0.65 -12.62 -20.00
CA TYR A 68 -0.26 -12.63 -21.15
C TYR A 68 -1.12 -13.91 -21.18
N SER A 69 -0.50 -15.07 -20.99
CA SER A 69 -1.19 -16.37 -20.96
C SER A 69 -2.28 -16.41 -19.88
N ILE A 70 -1.95 -16.01 -18.63
CA ILE A 70 -2.90 -16.00 -17.52
C ILE A 70 -3.99 -14.94 -17.73
N GLY A 71 -3.63 -13.80 -18.31
CA GLY A 71 -4.56 -12.70 -18.54
C GLY A 71 -5.60 -12.96 -19.60
N PHE A 72 -5.21 -13.59 -20.71
CA PHE A 72 -6.01 -13.58 -21.92
C PHE A 72 -6.24 -14.96 -22.56
N VAL A 73 -5.48 -16.00 -22.20
CA VAL A 73 -5.54 -17.29 -22.91
C VAL A 73 -5.98 -18.41 -21.98
N GLU A 74 -5.15 -18.81 -21.03
CA GLU A 74 -5.35 -20.01 -20.21
C GLU A 74 -6.06 -19.73 -18.88
N GLY A 75 -5.86 -18.51 -18.33
CA GLY A 75 -6.26 -18.22 -16.97
C GLY A 75 -5.42 -18.97 -15.92
N TYR A 76 -5.85 -18.92 -14.67
CA TYR A 76 -5.23 -19.62 -13.55
C TYR A 76 -6.32 -20.12 -12.59
N ARG A 77 -6.26 -21.40 -12.21
CA ARG A 77 -7.24 -22.04 -11.31
C ARG A 77 -8.71 -21.83 -11.72
N GLY A 78 -9.00 -21.90 -13.01
CA GLY A 78 -10.37 -21.81 -13.55
C GLY A 78 -10.89 -20.40 -13.81
N HIS A 79 -10.09 -19.35 -13.55
CA HIS A 79 -10.45 -17.97 -13.84
C HIS A 79 -9.32 -17.24 -14.56
N THR A 80 -9.68 -16.27 -15.39
CA THR A 80 -8.72 -15.34 -15.98
C THR A 80 -8.18 -14.39 -14.90
N LEU A 81 -7.07 -13.72 -15.17
CA LEU A 81 -6.51 -12.67 -14.28
C LEU A 81 -7.57 -11.61 -13.93
N TRP A 82 -8.38 -11.24 -14.91
CA TRP A 82 -9.47 -10.26 -14.75
C TRP A 82 -10.58 -10.76 -13.81
N GLY A 83 -10.90 -12.06 -13.88
CA GLY A 83 -11.82 -12.69 -12.94
C GLY A 83 -11.30 -12.67 -11.52
N HIS A 84 -10.03 -13.02 -11.31
CA HIS A 84 -9.39 -12.94 -10.00
C HIS A 84 -9.32 -11.50 -9.48
N LEU A 85 -9.04 -10.52 -10.34
CA LEU A 85 -9.05 -9.11 -9.98
C LEU A 85 -10.44 -8.65 -9.55
N GLY A 86 -11.49 -9.01 -10.30
CA GLY A 86 -12.87 -8.67 -9.96
C GLY A 86 -13.29 -9.22 -8.59
N ILE A 87 -13.01 -10.50 -8.33
CA ILE A 87 -13.31 -11.12 -7.02
C ILE A 87 -12.50 -10.44 -5.90
N SER A 88 -11.23 -10.11 -6.14
CA SER A 88 -10.39 -9.43 -5.15
C SER A 88 -10.90 -8.02 -4.84
N LEU A 89 -11.28 -7.26 -5.87
CA LEU A 89 -11.89 -5.93 -5.70
C LEU A 89 -13.20 -6.00 -4.94
N TYR A 90 -14.07 -6.97 -5.27
CA TYR A 90 -15.31 -7.19 -4.52
C TYR A 90 -15.04 -7.37 -3.03
N ARG A 91 -14.11 -8.26 -2.64
CA ARG A 91 -13.77 -8.50 -1.23
C ARG A 91 -13.23 -7.25 -0.55
N VAL A 92 -12.35 -6.49 -1.23
CA VAL A 92 -11.79 -5.25 -0.70
C VAL A 92 -12.89 -4.21 -0.47
N PHE A 93 -13.73 -3.97 -1.47
CA PHE A 93 -14.81 -2.99 -1.35
C PHE A 93 -15.88 -3.42 -0.35
N ALA A 94 -16.20 -4.71 -0.27
CA ALA A 94 -17.13 -5.21 0.73
C ALA A 94 -16.60 -5.02 2.16
N GLY A 95 -15.35 -5.44 2.43
CA GLY A 95 -14.73 -5.27 3.75
C GLY A 95 -14.54 -3.80 4.14
N TRP A 96 -14.05 -2.98 3.20
CA TRP A 96 -13.90 -1.54 3.42
C TRP A 96 -15.25 -0.84 3.59
N GLY A 97 -16.26 -1.18 2.77
CA GLY A 97 -17.61 -0.63 2.89
C GLY A 97 -18.28 -0.92 4.23
N LEU A 98 -18.13 -2.15 4.74
CA LEU A 98 -18.55 -2.50 6.10
C LEU A 98 -17.77 -1.68 7.16
N GLY A 99 -16.47 -1.51 6.95
CA GLY A 99 -15.64 -0.65 7.78
C GLY A 99 -16.12 0.80 7.83
N CYS A 100 -16.51 1.37 6.70
CA CYS A 100 -17.10 2.70 6.62
C CYS A 100 -18.48 2.75 7.28
N LEU A 101 -19.34 1.79 6.98
CA LEU A 101 -20.72 1.74 7.47
C LEU A 101 -20.80 1.71 9.00
N ILE A 102 -19.89 0.99 9.64
CA ILE A 102 -19.84 0.86 11.10
C ILE A 102 -18.85 1.83 11.72
N GLY A 103 -17.66 1.98 11.12
CA GLY A 103 -16.57 2.80 11.67
C GLY A 103 -16.84 4.29 11.67
N ILE A 104 -17.51 4.82 10.64
CA ILE A 104 -17.85 6.25 10.58
C ILE A 104 -18.83 6.63 11.71
N PRO A 105 -19.98 5.97 11.88
CA PRO A 105 -20.88 6.28 13.00
C PRO A 105 -20.24 6.14 14.38
N VAL A 106 -19.45 5.07 14.58
CA VAL A 106 -18.71 4.88 15.83
C VAL A 106 -17.72 6.00 16.08
N GLY A 107 -16.91 6.36 15.08
CA GLY A 107 -15.93 7.43 15.18
C GLY A 107 -16.55 8.80 15.44
N LEU A 108 -17.63 9.14 14.73
CA LEU A 108 -18.40 10.37 14.96
C LEU A 108 -19.02 10.37 16.37
N GLY A 109 -19.62 9.26 16.80
CA GLY A 109 -20.17 9.13 18.14
C GLY A 109 -19.13 9.36 19.24
N MET A 110 -17.91 8.84 19.06
CA MET A 110 -16.76 9.09 19.94
C MET A 110 -16.27 10.55 19.92
N GLY A 111 -16.39 11.22 18.78
CA GLY A 111 -16.04 12.63 18.64
C GLY A 111 -17.04 13.56 19.33
N LEU A 112 -18.32 13.26 19.21
CA LEU A 112 -19.43 14.10 19.71
C LEU A 112 -19.81 13.83 21.16
N ASN A 113 -19.58 12.62 21.71
CA ASN A 113 -20.01 12.22 23.02
C ASN A 113 -18.84 11.70 23.88
N THR A 114 -18.48 12.44 24.92
CA THR A 114 -17.39 12.09 25.84
C THR A 114 -17.64 10.81 26.62
N GLY A 115 -18.89 10.51 26.98
CA GLY A 115 -19.25 9.27 27.66
C GLY A 115 -19.08 8.05 26.76
N PHE A 116 -19.60 8.10 25.53
CA PHE A 116 -19.41 7.05 24.54
C PHE A 116 -17.93 6.85 24.20
N ARG A 117 -17.18 7.93 24.11
CA ARG A 117 -15.73 7.90 23.91
C ARG A 117 -15.01 7.17 25.04
N GLY A 118 -15.38 7.44 26.31
CA GLY A 118 -14.74 6.80 27.46
C GLY A 118 -14.92 5.27 27.47
N ILE A 119 -16.00 4.76 26.89
CA ILE A 119 -16.26 3.33 26.77
C ILE A 119 -15.55 2.73 25.55
N ALA A 120 -15.59 3.41 24.40
CA ALA A 120 -15.09 2.88 23.14
C ALA A 120 -13.56 3.02 22.97
N ASP A 121 -12.95 4.06 23.53
CA ASP A 121 -11.49 4.31 23.43
C ASP A 121 -10.65 3.12 23.94
N PRO A 122 -10.88 2.55 25.12
CA PRO A 122 -10.09 1.41 25.60
C PRO A 122 -10.19 0.19 24.67
N ILE A 123 -11.36 -0.04 24.09
CA ILE A 123 -11.59 -1.17 23.16
C ILE A 123 -10.82 -0.96 21.87
N ILE A 124 -10.90 0.24 21.29
CA ILE A 124 -10.19 0.58 20.06
C ILE A 124 -8.67 0.57 20.26
N GLU A 125 -8.19 1.10 21.41
CA GLU A 125 -6.77 1.13 21.73
C GLU A 125 -6.20 -0.27 22.02
N LEU A 126 -6.98 -1.17 22.57
CA LEU A 126 -6.59 -2.57 22.78
C LEU A 126 -6.53 -3.34 21.45
N TYR A 127 -7.46 -3.05 20.54
CA TYR A 127 -7.56 -3.71 19.24
C TYR A 127 -6.50 -3.21 18.25
N ARG A 128 -6.19 -1.92 18.25
CA ARG A 128 -5.33 -1.24 17.26
C ARG A 128 -3.92 -1.82 17.11
N PRO A 129 -3.16 -2.16 18.18
CA PRO A 129 -1.80 -2.68 18.06
C PRO A 129 -1.75 -4.10 17.47
N VAL A 130 -2.87 -4.83 17.42
CA VAL A 130 -2.90 -6.19 16.89
C VAL A 130 -2.96 -6.13 15.36
N PRO A 131 -1.95 -6.65 14.64
CA PRO A 131 -2.01 -6.69 13.18
C PRO A 131 -3.22 -7.52 12.72
N PRO A 132 -4.02 -7.04 11.75
CA PRO A 132 -5.18 -7.80 11.24
C PRO A 132 -4.83 -9.23 10.79
N LEU A 133 -3.63 -9.45 10.26
CA LEU A 133 -3.13 -10.75 9.85
C LEU A 133 -3.01 -11.76 11.02
N ALA A 134 -2.86 -11.28 12.27
CA ALA A 134 -2.83 -12.15 13.44
C ALA A 134 -4.16 -12.85 13.71
N TYR A 135 -5.27 -12.31 13.19
CA TYR A 135 -6.59 -12.92 13.31
C TYR A 135 -6.86 -14.04 12.29
N ILE A 136 -5.98 -14.27 11.31
CA ILE A 136 -6.19 -15.28 10.26
C ILE A 136 -6.50 -16.67 10.83
N PRO A 137 -5.73 -17.23 11.79
CA PRO A 137 -6.02 -18.55 12.33
C PRO A 137 -7.41 -18.62 12.98
N LEU A 138 -7.80 -17.57 13.71
CA LEU A 138 -9.09 -17.48 14.38
C LEU A 138 -10.26 -17.41 13.38
N ILE A 139 -10.10 -16.61 12.34
CA ILE A 139 -11.06 -16.47 11.25
C ILE A 139 -11.23 -17.80 10.50
N ILE A 140 -10.14 -18.52 10.24
CA ILE A 140 -10.20 -19.83 9.58
C ILE A 140 -10.98 -20.83 10.44
N ILE A 141 -10.78 -20.82 11.75
CA ILE A 141 -11.49 -21.73 12.67
C ILE A 141 -12.98 -21.41 12.70
N TRP A 142 -13.36 -20.13 12.71
CA TRP A 142 -14.77 -19.72 12.85
C TRP A 142 -15.54 -19.70 11.54
N MET A 143 -14.92 -19.28 10.45
CA MET A 143 -15.57 -18.99 9.16
C MET A 143 -15.05 -19.86 8.01
N GLY A 144 -13.99 -20.64 8.24
CA GLY A 144 -13.34 -21.43 7.19
C GLY A 144 -12.45 -20.59 6.25
N ILE A 145 -11.97 -21.25 5.18
CA ILE A 145 -11.03 -20.64 4.17
C ILE A 145 -11.81 -19.90 3.06
N GLY A 146 -13.05 -19.51 3.32
CA GLY A 146 -13.92 -18.87 2.32
C GLY A 146 -13.63 -17.38 2.08
N ASP A 147 -14.48 -16.78 1.26
CA ASP A 147 -14.41 -15.36 0.94
C ASP A 147 -14.92 -14.49 2.08
N ASP A 148 -15.86 -15.00 2.86
CA ASP A 148 -16.44 -14.31 4.02
C ASP A 148 -15.35 -14.00 5.06
N GLY A 149 -14.47 -14.96 5.36
CA GLY A 149 -13.34 -14.75 6.26
C GLY A 149 -12.39 -13.66 5.77
N LYS A 150 -12.16 -13.58 4.46
CA LYS A 150 -11.32 -12.52 3.85
C LYS A 150 -11.98 -11.16 3.95
N ILE A 151 -13.29 -11.07 3.74
CA ILE A 151 -14.08 -9.83 3.88
C ILE A 151 -14.03 -9.34 5.33
N VAL A 152 -14.22 -10.25 6.30
CA VAL A 152 -14.13 -9.91 7.73
C VAL A 152 -12.72 -9.42 8.10
N LEU A 153 -11.67 -10.05 7.58
CA LEU A 153 -10.30 -9.60 7.81
C LEU A 153 -10.07 -8.17 7.28
N LEU A 154 -10.58 -7.88 6.08
CA LEU A 154 -10.50 -6.55 5.46
C LEU A 154 -11.34 -5.51 6.21
N PHE A 155 -12.52 -5.91 6.70
CA PHE A 155 -13.33 -5.11 7.61
C PHE A 155 -12.54 -4.75 8.88
N LEU A 156 -11.97 -5.73 9.57
CA LEU A 156 -11.18 -5.52 10.77
C LEU A 156 -9.98 -4.59 10.51
N ALA A 157 -9.30 -4.75 9.37
CA ALA A 157 -8.18 -3.91 8.99
C ALA A 157 -8.57 -2.44 8.76
N SER A 158 -9.72 -2.19 8.13
CA SER A 158 -10.20 -0.84 7.80
C SER A 158 -10.90 -0.15 8.97
N PHE A 159 -11.62 -0.90 9.79
CA PHE A 159 -12.49 -0.39 10.86
C PHE A 159 -11.77 0.54 11.83
N SER A 160 -10.64 0.11 12.42
CA SER A 160 -9.92 0.91 13.41
C SER A 160 -9.39 2.22 12.83
N ILE A 161 -8.90 2.18 11.60
CA ILE A 161 -8.39 3.36 10.88
C ILE A 161 -9.52 4.36 10.63
N ILE A 162 -10.66 3.87 10.17
CA ILE A 162 -11.84 4.69 9.86
C ILE A 162 -12.40 5.34 11.13
N VAL A 163 -12.53 4.57 12.23
CA VAL A 163 -13.00 5.11 13.53
C VAL A 163 -12.12 6.25 14.01
N ILE A 164 -10.80 6.08 13.97
CA ILE A 164 -9.86 7.09 14.45
C ILE A 164 -9.91 8.35 13.57
N ASN A 165 -9.93 8.19 12.25
CA ASN A 165 -9.99 9.31 11.32
C ASN A 165 -11.33 10.06 11.44
N SER A 166 -12.45 9.36 11.52
CA SER A 166 -13.78 9.96 11.68
C SER A 166 -13.90 10.74 12.99
N ARG A 167 -13.37 10.19 14.09
CA ARG A 167 -13.28 10.89 15.38
C ARG A 167 -12.43 12.16 15.30
N SER A 168 -11.32 12.11 14.58
CA SER A 168 -10.40 13.25 14.47
C SER A 168 -11.00 14.38 13.62
N GLY A 169 -11.89 14.06 12.68
CA GLY A 169 -12.55 15.05 11.83
C GLY A 169 -13.63 15.89 12.55
N VAL A 170 -14.05 15.52 13.76
CA VAL A 170 -15.07 16.22 14.56
C VAL A 170 -14.44 17.23 15.54
N LYS A 171 -13.12 17.23 15.68
CA LYS A 171 -12.37 18.21 16.48
C LYS A 171 -12.11 19.48 15.69
#